data_9d103da49deb224dd00641168576c33d
#
_entry.id   9d103da49deb224dd00641168576c33d
#
_cell.length_a   1.000
_cell.length_b   1.000
_cell.length_c   1.000
_cell.angle_alpha   90.00
_cell.angle_beta   90.00
_cell.angle_gamma   90.00
#
_symmetry.space_group_name_H-M   'P 1'
#
loop_
_entity.id
_entity.type
_entity.pdbx_description
1 polymer ?
#
loop_
_entity_poly.entity_id
_entity_poly.type
_entity_poly.pdbx_seq_one_letter_code
_entity_poly.pdbx_strand_id
1 'polypeptide(L)'
;MRKLALLLLTLPMLAHAMGEGTWQASSIGITLANRGVVASSSQLGPTEPVSGLMTDVSWRYELNGPTPAGLIVRLCSLARCVALDGQSGTTRAFNGVPALEPLRYVWEVPGGGRLWPALTVRSNQVIVNYRRPPAQP
;
A
#
# COMPACT_ATOMS: atom_id res chain seq x y z
N MET A 1 -9.17 -16.57 57.26
CA MET A 1 -9.20 -16.48 56.66
C MET A 1 -9.22 -16.04 55.65
N ARG A 2 -9.25 -15.65 55.25
CA ARG A 2 -9.47 -15.30 54.39
C ARG A 2 -9.14 -14.92 53.40
N LYS A 3 -9.17 -14.78 52.63
CA LYS A 3 -8.96 -14.57 51.64
C LYS A 3 -9.22 -13.93 50.79
N LEU A 4 -9.08 -13.57 50.20
CA LEU A 4 -9.36 -12.91 49.51
C LEU A 4 -9.18 -12.84 48.26
N ALA A 5 -9.46 -12.86 47.66
CA ALA A 5 -9.63 -12.96 46.55
C ALA A 5 -9.29 -11.99 45.78
N LEU A 6 -8.95 -11.79 45.25
CA LEU A 6 -8.74 -10.89 44.57
C LEU A 6 -8.89 -10.85 43.32
N LEU A 7 -9.26 -10.69 42.86
CA LEU A 7 -9.60 -10.62 41.73
C LEU A 7 -9.10 -9.82 40.92
N LEU A 8 -8.69 -9.74 40.28
CA LEU A 8 -8.23 -9.08 39.53
C LEU A 8 -8.65 -8.96 38.39
N LEU A 9 -9.03 -8.55 38.00
CA LEU A 9 -9.55 -8.36 37.01
C LEU A 9 -8.91 -7.77 36.06
N THR A 10 -8.73 -7.92 35.30
CA THR A 10 -8.13 -7.53 34.38
C THR A 10 -8.87 -7.15 33.39
N LEU A 11 -8.99 -6.21 33.02
CA LEU A 11 -9.72 -5.78 32.10
C LEU A 11 -9.23 -5.74 30.86
N PRO A 12 -9.77 -6.05 29.95
CA PRO A 12 -9.36 -6.09 28.67
C PRO A 12 -9.25 -4.78 28.11
N MET A 13 -8.54 -4.58 27.30
CA MET A 13 -8.35 -3.49 26.84
C MET A 13 -9.09 -3.23 25.76
N LEU A 14 -9.89 -2.55 25.76
CA LEU A 14 -10.67 -2.22 24.79
C LEU A 14 -10.22 -1.06 24.05
N ALA A 15 -9.22 -0.48 24.41
CA ALA A 15 -8.78 0.70 23.79
C ALA A 15 -8.53 0.52 22.33
N HIS A 16 -8.24 -0.66 21.95
CA HIS A 16 -7.97 -0.86 20.59
C HIS A 16 -9.20 -0.73 19.76
N ALA A 17 -10.31 -0.57 20.34
CA ALA A 17 -11.47 -0.43 19.56
C ALA A 17 -11.47 0.79 18.73
N MET A 18 -10.66 1.79 19.08
CA MET A 18 -10.63 2.84 18.30
C MET A 18 -9.52 2.79 17.48
N GLY A 19 -8.94 1.82 17.38
CA GLY A 19 -7.72 1.74 16.89
C GLY A 19 -7.43 1.86 15.49
N GLU A 20 -6.27 1.49 15.20
CA GLU A 20 -5.73 1.48 13.89
C GLU A 20 -5.89 0.14 13.27
N GLY A 21 -5.85 0.08 11.97
CA GLY A 21 -5.89 -1.17 11.26
C GLY A 21 -4.83 -1.18 10.19
N THR A 22 -4.64 -2.34 9.60
CA THR A 22 -3.67 -2.54 8.54
C THR A 22 -4.21 -3.56 7.56
N TRP A 23 -4.08 -3.28 6.27
CA TRP A 23 -4.30 -4.31 5.26
C TRP A 23 -3.12 -4.32 4.31
N GLN A 24 -2.92 -5.45 3.66
CA GLN A 24 -1.87 -5.56 2.68
C GLN A 24 -2.37 -6.35 1.50
N ALA A 25 -1.78 -6.07 0.36
CA ALA A 25 -2.13 -6.75 -0.87
C ALA A 25 -0.90 -6.80 -1.76
N SER A 26 -0.82 -7.82 -2.58
CA SER A 26 0.27 -7.95 -3.51
C SER A 26 -0.23 -8.58 -4.79
N SER A 27 0.52 -8.42 -5.85
CA SER A 27 0.20 -9.02 -7.12
C SER A 27 1.49 -9.30 -7.89
N ILE A 28 1.36 -10.10 -8.93
CA ILE A 28 2.43 -10.33 -9.86
C ILE A 28 2.52 -9.07 -10.71
N GLY A 29 3.71 -8.70 -11.06
CA GLY A 29 3.91 -7.45 -11.77
C GLY A 29 3.70 -7.55 -13.26
N ILE A 30 4.01 -6.47 -13.95
CA ILE A 30 3.77 -6.31 -15.37
C ILE A 30 5.09 -6.37 -16.13
N THR A 31 5.02 -6.43 -17.41
CA THR A 31 6.17 -6.32 -18.29
C THR A 31 5.95 -5.09 -19.17
N LEU A 32 6.98 -4.25 -19.27
CA LEU A 32 6.93 -3.07 -20.09
C LEU A 32 8.03 -3.18 -21.14
N ALA A 33 7.64 -3.24 -22.38
CA ALA A 33 8.59 -3.50 -23.47
C ALA A 33 8.95 -2.26 -24.28
N ASN A 34 8.27 -1.16 -24.07
CA ASN A 34 8.50 0.05 -24.86
C ASN A 34 8.57 1.27 -23.98
N ARG A 35 9.38 2.24 -24.42
CA ARG A 35 9.41 3.53 -23.77
C ARG A 35 8.20 4.32 -24.22
N GLY A 36 7.76 5.22 -23.37
CA GLY A 36 6.63 6.08 -23.69
C GLY A 36 5.28 5.45 -23.51
N VAL A 37 5.25 4.25 -22.95
CA VAL A 37 4.01 3.54 -22.68
C VAL A 37 3.83 3.47 -21.17
N VAL A 38 2.63 3.69 -20.71
CA VAL A 38 2.30 3.63 -19.28
C VAL A 38 1.60 2.30 -19.02
N ALA A 39 2.04 1.60 -17.99
CA ALA A 39 1.44 0.33 -17.62
C ALA A 39 1.06 0.39 -16.15
N SER A 40 -0.05 -0.24 -15.79
CA SER A 40 -0.52 -0.25 -14.42
C SER A 40 -0.59 -1.68 -13.90
N SER A 41 -0.36 -1.82 -12.61
CA SER A 41 -0.62 -3.10 -11.95
C SER A 41 -2.11 -3.32 -11.83
N SER A 42 -2.50 -4.51 -11.43
CA SER A 42 -3.86 -4.72 -10.99
C SER A 42 -4.09 -3.90 -9.73
N GLN A 43 -5.34 -3.70 -9.39
CA GLN A 43 -5.66 -2.96 -8.19
C GLN A 43 -5.35 -3.79 -6.97
N LEU A 44 -4.80 -3.14 -5.95
CA LEU A 44 -4.44 -3.76 -4.71
C LEU A 44 -5.33 -3.17 -3.63
N GLY A 45 -6.17 -3.99 -3.07
CA GLY A 45 -7.13 -3.53 -2.07
C GLY A 45 -7.33 -4.54 -0.98
N PRO A 46 -8.09 -4.17 0.04
CA PRO A 46 -8.35 -5.10 1.13
C PRO A 46 -9.26 -6.22 0.67
N THR A 47 -9.08 -7.40 1.27
CA THR A 47 -9.91 -8.54 0.94
C THR A 47 -11.25 -8.49 1.65
N GLU A 48 -11.33 -7.71 2.71
CA GLU A 48 -12.56 -7.54 3.45
C GLU A 48 -12.83 -6.08 3.63
N PRO A 49 -14.08 -5.69 3.80
CA PRO A 49 -14.38 -4.26 3.95
C PRO A 49 -13.68 -3.68 5.17
N VAL A 50 -13.14 -2.50 5.00
CA VAL A 50 -12.53 -1.76 6.09
C VAL A 50 -13.12 -0.36 6.09
N SER A 51 -13.02 0.31 7.22
CA SER A 51 -13.50 1.69 7.32
C SER A 51 -12.40 2.53 7.90
N GLY A 52 -12.50 3.82 7.65
CA GLY A 52 -11.52 4.76 8.15
C GLY A 52 -10.73 5.38 7.05
N LEU A 53 -9.65 6.03 7.43
CA LEU A 53 -8.82 6.79 6.51
C LEU A 53 -7.38 6.31 6.59
N MET A 54 -6.71 6.30 5.47
CA MET A 54 -5.30 5.91 5.44
C MET A 54 -4.46 6.89 6.24
N THR A 55 -3.44 6.38 6.87
CA THR A 55 -2.43 7.22 7.55
C THR A 55 -1.14 7.14 6.79
N ASP A 56 -0.51 5.97 6.70
CA ASP A 56 0.67 5.85 5.87
C ASP A 56 0.59 4.56 5.08
N VAL A 57 1.36 4.52 4.02
CA VAL A 57 1.38 3.39 3.11
C VAL A 57 2.83 3.02 2.87
N SER A 58 3.14 1.75 3.03
CA SER A 58 4.45 1.23 2.70
C SER A 58 4.35 0.49 1.39
N TRP A 59 5.35 0.64 0.55
CA TRP A 59 5.36 -0.01 -0.75
C TRP A 59 6.62 -0.83 -0.91
N ARG A 60 6.52 -1.84 -1.76
CA ARG A 60 7.67 -2.62 -2.16
C ARG A 60 7.39 -3.26 -3.49
N TYR A 61 8.34 -3.17 -4.40
CA TYR A 61 8.24 -3.91 -5.64
C TYR A 61 9.60 -4.52 -5.93
N GLU A 62 9.60 -5.59 -6.68
CA GLU A 62 10.82 -6.27 -7.07
C GLU A 62 10.86 -6.39 -8.57
N LEU A 63 12.03 -6.18 -9.12
CA LEU A 63 12.24 -6.26 -10.56
C LEU A 63 13.07 -7.48 -10.88
N ASN A 64 12.80 -8.06 -12.07
CA ASN A 64 13.69 -9.06 -12.62
C ASN A 64 14.63 -8.30 -13.52
N GLY A 65 15.88 -8.20 -13.13
CA GLY A 65 16.86 -7.49 -13.92
C GLY A 65 17.08 -6.06 -13.45
N PRO A 66 17.88 -5.34 -14.17
CA PRO A 66 18.29 -4.00 -13.73
C PRO A 66 17.16 -2.99 -13.89
N THR A 67 17.26 -1.93 -13.11
CA THR A 67 16.31 -0.83 -13.22
C THR A 67 16.61 -0.05 -14.49
N PRO A 68 15.65 0.14 -15.36
CA PRO A 68 15.89 0.94 -16.58
C PRO A 68 16.16 2.39 -16.22
N ALA A 69 17.06 3.00 -16.96
CA ALA A 69 17.33 4.42 -16.77
C ALA A 69 16.06 5.21 -17.09
N GLY A 70 15.74 6.13 -16.22
CA GLY A 70 14.56 6.98 -16.43
C GLY A 70 13.25 6.39 -15.94
N LEU A 71 13.29 5.25 -15.30
CA LEU A 71 12.05 4.63 -14.81
C LEU A 71 11.33 5.56 -13.83
N ILE A 72 10.05 5.74 -14.05
CA ILE A 72 9.19 6.48 -13.17
C ILE A 72 8.15 5.50 -12.64
N VAL A 73 8.02 5.43 -11.32
CA VAL A 73 7.04 4.57 -10.68
C VAL A 73 6.17 5.44 -9.79
N ARG A 74 4.88 5.26 -9.91
CA ARG A 74 3.94 5.97 -9.05
C ARG A 74 3.02 4.98 -8.40
N LEU A 75 2.51 5.35 -7.25
CA LEU A 75 1.46 4.61 -6.58
C LEU A 75 0.25 5.52 -6.60
N CYS A 76 -0.87 5.01 -7.04
CA CYS A 76 -2.05 5.84 -7.27
C CYS A 76 -3.27 5.28 -6.57
N SER A 77 -4.03 6.16 -5.95
CA SER A 77 -5.39 5.88 -5.54
C SER A 77 -6.31 6.34 -6.67
N LEU A 78 -7.59 6.44 -6.42
CA LEU A 78 -8.51 6.89 -7.47
C LEU A 78 -8.23 8.32 -7.89
N ALA A 79 -7.85 9.17 -6.96
CA ALA A 79 -7.69 10.58 -7.25
C ALA A 79 -6.28 11.12 -7.04
N ARG A 80 -5.37 10.34 -6.53
CA ARG A 80 -4.08 10.87 -6.09
C ARG A 80 -2.98 9.92 -6.48
N CYS A 81 -1.92 10.42 -7.08
CA CYS A 81 -0.75 9.64 -7.41
C CYS A 81 0.48 10.22 -6.72
N VAL A 82 1.36 9.35 -6.30
CA VAL A 82 2.54 9.73 -5.57
C VAL A 82 3.74 9.10 -6.25
N ALA A 83 4.76 9.88 -6.55
CA ALA A 83 5.99 9.34 -7.12
C ALA A 83 6.73 8.55 -6.05
N LEU A 84 7.23 7.40 -6.41
CA LEU A 84 7.95 6.55 -5.49
C LEU A 84 9.44 6.67 -5.73
N ASP A 85 10.18 6.72 -4.64
CA ASP A 85 11.61 6.83 -4.69
C ASP A 85 12.18 5.50 -4.23
N GLY A 86 12.69 4.71 -5.15
CA GLY A 86 13.25 3.42 -4.81
C GLY A 86 12.21 2.30 -4.78
N GLN A 87 12.69 1.10 -4.55
CA GLN A 87 11.86 -0.09 -4.62
C GLN A 87 11.09 -0.38 -3.36
N SER A 88 11.35 0.33 -2.29
CA SER A 88 10.60 0.20 -1.06
C SER A 88 10.65 1.51 -0.29
N GLY A 89 9.65 1.74 0.51
CA GLY A 89 9.60 2.94 1.34
C GLY A 89 8.23 3.10 1.96
N THR A 90 8.05 4.23 2.61
CA THR A 90 6.80 4.57 3.29
C THR A 90 6.46 6.01 2.96
N THR A 91 5.19 6.27 2.73
CA THR A 91 4.74 7.62 2.41
C THR A 91 3.50 7.96 3.22
N ARG A 92 3.34 9.23 3.54
CA ARG A 92 2.13 9.73 4.16
C ARG A 92 1.27 10.49 3.17
N ALA A 93 1.62 10.43 1.90
CA ALA A 93 0.91 11.22 0.90
C ALA A 93 -0.53 10.76 0.67
N PHE A 94 -0.90 9.58 1.15
CA PHE A 94 -2.28 9.11 1.05
C PHE A 94 -3.08 9.37 2.34
N ASN A 95 -2.51 10.14 3.26
CA ASN A 95 -3.20 10.44 4.50
C ASN A 95 -4.57 11.06 4.18
N GLY A 96 -5.60 10.51 4.78
CA GLY A 96 -6.97 11.00 4.57
C GLY A 96 -7.71 10.31 3.43
N VAL A 97 -7.06 9.46 2.66
CA VAL A 97 -7.73 8.70 1.62
C VAL A 97 -8.54 7.60 2.29
N PRO A 98 -9.76 7.32 1.83
CA PRO A 98 -10.53 6.24 2.44
C PRO A 98 -9.76 4.93 2.44
N ALA A 99 -9.74 4.26 3.57
CA ALA A 99 -8.94 3.05 3.73
C ALA A 99 -9.39 1.92 2.79
N LEU A 100 -10.63 1.93 2.37
CA LEU A 100 -11.15 0.92 1.48
C LEU A 100 -10.69 1.09 0.04
N GLU A 101 -10.18 2.25 -0.29
CA GLU A 101 -9.86 2.57 -1.68
C GLU A 101 -8.64 1.78 -2.15
N PRO A 102 -8.72 1.12 -3.30
CA PRO A 102 -7.57 0.36 -3.78
C PRO A 102 -6.48 1.28 -4.32
N LEU A 103 -5.29 0.75 -4.34
CA LEU A 103 -4.13 1.44 -4.89
C LEU A 103 -3.61 0.62 -6.07
N ARG A 104 -2.90 1.27 -6.98
CA ARG A 104 -2.24 0.57 -8.06
C ARG A 104 -0.90 1.22 -8.33
N TYR A 105 0.02 0.43 -8.81
CA TYR A 105 1.30 0.95 -9.29
C TYR A 105 1.15 1.37 -10.74
N VAL A 106 1.87 2.39 -11.11
CA VAL A 106 1.91 2.88 -12.49
C VAL A 106 3.38 3.01 -12.89
N TRP A 107 3.75 2.39 -13.99
CA TRP A 107 5.13 2.29 -14.43
C TRP A 107 5.28 2.96 -15.79
N GLU A 108 6.37 3.68 -15.95
CA GLU A 108 6.62 4.37 -17.20
C GLU A 108 8.12 4.61 -17.37
N VAL A 109 8.63 4.42 -18.57
CA VAL A 109 9.97 4.85 -18.93
C VAL A 109 9.78 5.83 -20.07
N PRO A 110 10.07 7.12 -19.87
CA PRO A 110 9.83 8.13 -20.90
C PRO A 110 10.66 7.88 -22.13
N GLY A 111 10.19 8.42 -23.26
CA GLY A 111 10.88 8.32 -24.50
C GLY A 111 10.07 7.57 -25.52
N GLY A 112 10.72 6.96 -26.45
CA GLY A 112 10.07 6.19 -27.50
C GLY A 112 10.92 5.01 -27.87
N GLY A 113 10.31 4.06 -28.57
CA GLY A 113 11.02 2.89 -29.05
C GLY A 113 11.05 1.77 -28.03
N ARG A 114 11.80 0.76 -28.38
CA ARG A 114 11.84 -0.45 -27.57
C ARG A 114 12.69 -0.25 -26.33
N LEU A 115 12.22 -0.79 -25.23
CA LEU A 115 12.97 -0.82 -23.99
C LEU A 115 13.69 -2.16 -23.92
N TRP A 116 15.03 -2.12 -23.92
CA TRP A 116 15.81 -3.33 -23.91
C TRP A 116 16.89 -3.27 -22.82
N PRO A 117 16.90 -4.24 -21.93
CA PRO A 117 15.92 -5.30 -21.79
C PRO A 117 14.59 -4.74 -21.32
N ALA A 118 13.52 -5.45 -21.57
CA ALA A 118 12.21 -5.02 -21.09
C ALA A 118 12.19 -4.96 -19.58
N LEU A 119 11.39 -4.07 -19.04
CA LEU A 119 11.19 -4.01 -17.62
C LEU A 119 10.22 -5.11 -17.22
N THR A 120 10.63 -5.96 -16.31
CA THR A 120 9.76 -7.00 -15.80
C THR A 120 9.64 -6.81 -14.30
N VAL A 121 8.44 -6.54 -13.84
CA VAL A 121 8.17 -6.37 -12.42
C VAL A 121 7.75 -7.73 -11.89
N ARG A 122 8.56 -8.26 -10.97
CA ARG A 122 8.30 -9.59 -10.44
C ARG A 122 7.14 -9.58 -9.51
N SER A 123 7.06 -8.60 -8.64
CA SER A 123 5.97 -8.49 -7.69
C SER A 123 5.83 -7.07 -7.21
N ASN A 124 4.65 -6.73 -6.76
CA ASN A 124 4.43 -5.44 -6.14
C ASN A 124 3.49 -5.63 -4.97
N GLN A 125 3.68 -4.84 -3.95
CA GLN A 125 3.00 -5.01 -2.68
C GLN A 125 2.76 -3.65 -2.03
N VAL A 126 1.66 -3.53 -1.32
CA VAL A 126 1.41 -2.37 -0.48
C VAL A 126 0.96 -2.85 0.89
N ILE A 127 1.31 -2.08 1.90
CA ILE A 127 0.81 -2.26 3.25
C ILE A 127 0.20 -0.93 3.63
N VAL A 128 -1.09 -0.92 3.88
CA VAL A 128 -1.83 0.31 4.16
C VAL A 128 -2.21 0.32 5.62
N ASN A 129 -1.73 1.33 6.33
CA ASN A 129 -2.13 1.56 7.70
C ASN A 129 -3.24 2.59 7.70
N TYR A 130 -4.25 2.39 8.52
CA TYR A 130 -5.38 3.30 8.54
C TYR A 130 -5.91 3.45 9.96
N ARG A 131 -6.68 4.49 10.17
CA ARG A 131 -7.26 4.78 11.47
C ARG A 131 -8.75 4.81 11.32
N ARG A 132 -9.41 4.06 12.16
CA ARG A 132 -10.86 4.06 12.17
C ARG A 132 -11.33 5.17 13.08
N PRO A 133 -12.42 5.84 12.71
CA PRO A 133 -12.95 6.86 13.58
C PRO A 133 -13.50 6.22 14.85
N PRO A 134 -13.55 6.95 15.95
CA PRO A 134 -14.15 6.42 17.16
C PRO A 134 -15.61 6.13 16.90
N ALA A 135 -16.13 5.16 17.64
CA ALA A 135 -17.53 4.85 17.54
C ALA A 135 -18.35 6.04 18.01
N GLN A 136 -19.46 6.28 17.32
CA GLN A 136 -20.31 7.37 17.72
C GLN A 136 -21.24 6.91 18.82
N PRO A 137 -21.55 7.75 19.81
CA PRO A 137 -22.46 7.38 20.89
C PRO A 137 -23.88 7.20 20.41
#